data_3edb567d8735686d657b93efb27bf54a
#
_entry.id   3edb567d8735686d657b93efb27bf54a
#
_cell.length_a   1.000
_cell.length_b   1.000
_cell.length_c   1.000
_cell.angle_alpha   90.00
_cell.angle_beta   90.00
_cell.angle_gamma   90.00
#
_symmetry.space_group_name_H-M   'P 1'
#
loop_
_entity.id
_entity.type
_entity.pdbx_description
1 polymer ?
#
loop_
_entity_poly.entity_id
_entity_poly.type
_entity_poly.pdbx_seq_one_letter_code
_entity_poly.pdbx_strand_id
1 'polypeptide(L)'
;MRRFGFSGTALICLAGFAVLSLSGQDDKVVRGKYLVEEVARCQDCHTPKMDNGSFIKSQWMKGAAIGVTPAAPVQGWRPAAPDITPAGAVWKRWGDDGMTTFLETGKSPRGGKAGAPMPAYMLKRDDAEAIVAFLKSLQ
;
A
#
# COMPACT_ATOMS: atom_id res chain seq x y z
N MET A 1 4.21 63.01 -35.38
CA MET A 1 4.87 61.67 -35.47
C MET A 1 4.61 60.90 -34.21
N ARG A 2 3.72 59.90 -34.25
CA ARG A 2 3.30 59.09 -33.11
C ARG A 2 3.93 57.72 -33.25
N ARG A 3 4.70 57.28 -32.25
CA ARG A 3 5.22 55.93 -32.16
C ARG A 3 4.31 55.12 -31.25
N PHE A 4 3.71 54.06 -31.80
CA PHE A 4 2.99 53.05 -31.05
C PHE A 4 3.97 51.96 -30.65
N GLY A 5 4.11 51.73 -29.33
CA GLY A 5 4.82 50.59 -28.77
C GLY A 5 3.85 49.43 -28.61
N PHE A 6 4.17 48.27 -29.21
CA PHE A 6 3.48 47.01 -28.98
C PHE A 6 4.11 46.29 -27.79
N SER A 7 3.37 46.20 -26.69
CA SER A 7 3.69 45.27 -25.61
C SER A 7 3.03 43.93 -25.93
N GLY A 8 3.83 42.96 -26.32
CA GLY A 8 3.39 41.58 -26.53
C GLY A 8 3.44 40.78 -25.22
N THR A 9 2.30 40.29 -24.86
CA THR A 9 2.00 39.47 -23.69
C THR A 9 2.62 38.07 -23.83
N ALA A 10 3.49 37.68 -22.90
CA ALA A 10 3.94 36.31 -22.74
C ALA A 10 3.25 35.69 -21.51
N LEU A 11 2.14 35.03 -21.74
CA LEU A 11 1.41 34.31 -20.71
C LEU A 11 0.86 32.98 -21.29
N ILE A 12 1.67 31.98 -21.49
CA ILE A 12 1.24 30.58 -21.68
C ILE A 12 2.46 29.69 -21.40
N CYS A 13 2.55 29.05 -20.25
CA CYS A 13 3.31 27.81 -19.99
C CYS A 13 3.26 27.33 -18.53
N LEU A 14 2.12 27.39 -17.82
CA LEU A 14 2.01 26.86 -16.45
C LEU A 14 0.94 25.76 -16.26
N ALA A 15 0.22 25.36 -17.29
CA ALA A 15 -0.86 24.38 -17.17
C ALA A 15 -0.44 22.91 -17.42
N GLY A 16 0.77 22.66 -17.94
CA GLY A 16 1.17 21.32 -18.40
C GLY A 16 1.72 20.37 -17.32
N PHE A 17 2.20 20.90 -16.18
CA PHE A 17 2.90 20.06 -15.20
C PHE A 17 1.99 19.32 -14.20
N ALA A 18 0.79 19.80 -13.95
CA ALA A 18 -0.13 19.21 -12.97
C ALA A 18 -0.80 17.91 -13.46
N VAL A 19 -1.00 17.76 -14.76
CA VAL A 19 -1.71 16.60 -15.34
C VAL A 19 -0.85 15.33 -15.33
N LEU A 20 0.45 15.44 -15.51
CA LEU A 20 1.38 14.31 -15.51
C LEU A 20 1.52 13.65 -14.11
N SER A 21 1.41 14.43 -13.04
CA SER A 21 1.52 13.91 -11.67
C SER A 21 0.29 13.11 -11.23
N LEU A 22 -0.91 13.47 -11.68
CA LEU A 22 -2.13 12.74 -11.39
C LEU A 22 -2.15 11.36 -12.08
N SER A 23 -1.77 11.28 -13.35
CA SER A 23 -1.74 10.02 -14.11
C SER A 23 -0.82 8.99 -13.46
N GLY A 24 0.37 9.39 -13.00
CA GLY A 24 1.33 8.47 -12.37
C GLY A 24 0.91 7.96 -10.99
N GLN A 25 0.05 8.70 -10.27
CA GLN A 25 -0.51 8.24 -9.01
C GLN A 25 -1.60 7.18 -9.23
N ASP A 26 -2.47 7.40 -10.21
CA ASP A 26 -3.53 6.46 -10.56
C ASP A 26 -2.94 5.13 -11.05
N ASP A 27 -1.89 5.16 -11.87
CA ASP A 27 -1.20 3.97 -12.36
C ASP A 27 -0.58 3.15 -11.20
N LYS A 28 0.02 3.82 -10.20
CA LYS A 28 0.55 3.16 -9.01
C LYS A 28 -0.56 2.49 -8.19
N VAL A 29 -1.70 3.15 -8.00
CA VAL A 29 -2.84 2.57 -7.28
C VAL A 29 -3.40 1.35 -8.00
N VAL A 30 -3.56 1.41 -9.32
CA VAL A 30 -4.02 0.28 -10.14
C VAL A 30 -3.03 -0.89 -10.06
N ARG A 31 -1.73 -0.63 -10.21
CA ARG A 31 -0.68 -1.63 -10.06
C ARG A 31 -0.69 -2.25 -8.65
N GLY A 32 -0.80 -1.40 -7.62
CA GLY A 32 -0.84 -1.83 -6.22
C GLY A 32 -2.04 -2.70 -5.92
N LYS A 33 -3.22 -2.36 -6.45
CA LYS A 33 -4.42 -3.19 -6.34
C LYS A 33 -4.19 -4.60 -6.88
N TYR A 34 -3.65 -4.71 -8.09
CA TYR A 34 -3.33 -6.01 -8.69
C TYR A 34 -2.35 -6.82 -7.81
N LEU A 35 -1.28 -6.17 -7.33
CA LEU A 35 -0.29 -6.83 -6.49
C LEU A 35 -0.89 -7.31 -5.15
N VAL A 36 -1.72 -6.51 -4.53
CA VAL A 36 -2.34 -6.82 -3.23
C VAL A 36 -3.40 -7.91 -3.36
N GLU A 37 -4.29 -7.81 -4.35
CA GLU A 37 -5.47 -8.67 -4.44
C GLU A 37 -5.21 -9.97 -5.19
N GLU A 38 -4.36 -9.94 -6.23
CA GLU A 38 -4.18 -11.09 -7.12
C GLU A 38 -2.83 -11.81 -6.91
N VAL A 39 -1.77 -11.07 -6.64
CA VAL A 39 -0.41 -11.65 -6.54
C VAL A 39 -0.07 -12.04 -5.10
N ALA A 40 -0.04 -11.08 -4.20
CA ALA A 40 0.35 -11.28 -2.81
C ALA A 40 -0.80 -11.77 -1.92
N ARG A 41 -2.05 -11.60 -2.39
CA ARG A 41 -3.26 -12.08 -1.70
C ARG A 41 -3.37 -11.60 -0.24
N CYS A 42 -3.02 -10.35 0.00
CA CYS A 42 -2.97 -9.79 1.35
C CYS A 42 -4.31 -9.90 2.10
N GLN A 43 -5.43 -9.79 1.35
CA GLN A 43 -6.78 -9.92 1.90
C GLN A 43 -7.05 -11.28 2.56
N ASP A 44 -6.36 -12.34 2.13
CA ASP A 44 -6.61 -13.68 2.69
C ASP A 44 -6.30 -13.77 4.18
N CYS A 45 -5.33 -12.97 4.65
CA CYS A 45 -4.95 -12.88 6.05
C CYS A 45 -5.39 -11.58 6.72
N HIS A 46 -5.45 -10.46 5.97
CA HIS A 46 -5.71 -9.14 6.53
C HIS A 46 -7.17 -8.67 6.45
N THR A 47 -8.08 -9.52 5.96
CA THR A 47 -9.52 -9.24 5.92
C THR A 47 -10.31 -10.40 6.52
N PRO A 48 -11.19 -10.17 7.49
CA PRO A 48 -12.00 -11.24 8.06
C PRO A 48 -12.99 -11.79 7.02
N LYS A 49 -13.34 -13.05 7.19
CA LYS A 49 -14.28 -13.78 6.34
C LYS A 49 -15.53 -14.14 7.12
N MET A 50 -16.65 -14.21 6.42
CA MET A 50 -17.90 -14.80 6.90
C MET A 50 -17.79 -16.34 6.89
N ASP A 51 -18.71 -17.04 7.53
CA ASP A 51 -18.73 -18.51 7.62
C ASP A 51 -18.78 -19.19 6.23
N ASN A 52 -19.33 -18.53 5.23
CA ASN A 52 -19.35 -18.99 3.84
C ASN A 52 -18.02 -18.72 3.08
N GLY A 53 -17.00 -18.21 3.73
CA GLY A 53 -15.69 -17.89 3.14
C GLY A 53 -15.59 -16.54 2.43
N SER A 54 -16.68 -15.79 2.27
CA SER A 54 -16.67 -14.47 1.63
C SER A 54 -16.03 -13.41 2.54
N PHE A 55 -15.28 -12.48 1.95
CA PHE A 55 -14.68 -11.37 2.70
C PHE A 55 -15.72 -10.38 3.23
N ILE A 56 -15.55 -9.94 4.47
CA ILE A 56 -16.32 -8.85 5.06
C ILE A 56 -15.77 -7.53 4.52
N LYS A 57 -16.38 -6.98 3.47
CA LYS A 57 -15.88 -5.81 2.73
C LYS A 57 -15.74 -4.55 3.60
N SER A 58 -16.58 -4.35 4.60
CA SER A 58 -16.47 -3.23 5.55
C SER A 58 -15.23 -3.32 6.46
N GLN A 59 -14.59 -4.50 6.52
CA GLN A 59 -13.36 -4.79 7.26
C GLN A 59 -12.16 -5.04 6.34
N TRP A 60 -12.22 -4.55 5.10
CA TRP A 60 -11.17 -4.77 4.10
C TRP A 60 -9.81 -4.26 4.60
N MET A 61 -8.81 -5.16 4.64
CA MET A 61 -7.45 -4.92 5.13
C MET A 61 -7.31 -4.44 6.60
N LYS A 62 -8.38 -4.53 7.39
CA LYS A 62 -8.39 -4.06 8.80
C LYS A 62 -7.91 -5.11 9.81
N GLY A 63 -7.29 -6.16 9.31
CA GLY A 63 -6.80 -7.27 10.15
C GLY A 63 -7.84 -8.34 10.39
N ALA A 64 -7.35 -9.57 10.66
CA ALA A 64 -8.21 -10.71 10.94
C ALA A 64 -7.49 -11.77 11.78
N ALA A 65 -8.25 -12.63 12.43
CA ALA A 65 -7.72 -13.86 12.96
C ALA A 65 -7.24 -14.79 11.83
N ILE A 66 -6.09 -15.45 12.04
CA ILE A 66 -5.57 -16.44 11.09
C ILE A 66 -6.30 -17.76 11.36
N GLY A 67 -7.09 -18.20 10.39
CA GLY A 67 -7.96 -19.39 10.52
C GLY A 67 -7.24 -20.75 10.50
N VAL A 68 -5.91 -20.77 10.66
CA VAL A 68 -5.11 -21.98 10.66
C VAL A 68 -4.14 -21.99 11.85
N THR A 69 -3.88 -23.20 12.37
CA THR A 69 -2.91 -23.43 13.45
C THR A 69 -1.81 -24.34 12.89
N PRO A 70 -0.53 -24.05 13.15
CA PRO A 70 0.55 -24.92 12.69
C PRO A 70 0.49 -26.29 13.41
N ALA A 71 0.78 -27.37 12.68
CA ALA A 71 0.78 -28.73 13.22
C ALA A 71 1.88 -28.97 14.26
N ALA A 72 2.94 -28.14 14.25
CA ALA A 72 4.01 -28.15 15.25
C ALA A 72 4.33 -26.70 15.65
N PRO A 73 4.93 -26.46 16.83
CA PRO A 73 5.30 -25.12 17.26
C PRO A 73 6.18 -24.39 16.23
N VAL A 74 5.75 -23.20 15.81
CA VAL A 74 6.49 -22.33 14.88
C VAL A 74 6.90 -21.06 15.62
N GLN A 75 8.19 -20.82 15.72
CA GLN A 75 8.71 -19.62 16.37
C GLN A 75 8.20 -18.35 15.65
N GLY A 76 7.67 -17.43 16.44
CA GLY A 76 7.16 -16.17 15.89
C GLY A 76 5.79 -16.26 15.21
N TRP A 77 5.09 -17.39 15.37
CA TRP A 77 3.71 -17.52 14.88
C TRP A 77 2.80 -16.44 15.42
N ARG A 78 2.01 -15.85 14.53
CA ARG A 78 1.02 -14.83 14.86
C ARG A 78 -0.38 -15.37 14.56
N PRO A 79 -1.25 -15.52 15.57
CA PRO A 79 -2.61 -16.03 15.36
C PRO A 79 -3.56 -15.01 14.71
N ALA A 80 -3.10 -13.77 14.53
CA ALA A 80 -3.88 -12.70 13.89
C ALA A 80 -2.97 -11.81 13.04
N ALA A 81 -3.48 -11.39 11.89
CA ALA A 81 -2.89 -10.36 11.04
C ALA A 81 -3.37 -8.97 11.47
N PRO A 82 -2.50 -7.95 11.50
CA PRO A 82 -2.87 -6.60 11.89
C PRO A 82 -3.66 -5.86 10.80
N ASP A 83 -4.29 -4.75 11.20
CA ASP A 83 -4.77 -3.72 10.29
C ASP A 83 -3.59 -3.07 9.55
N ILE A 84 -3.62 -3.14 8.21
CA ILE A 84 -2.61 -2.57 7.32
C ILE A 84 -3.12 -1.36 6.53
N THR A 85 -4.28 -0.82 6.91
CA THR A 85 -4.77 0.47 6.39
C THR A 85 -4.07 1.64 7.08
N PRO A 86 -4.15 2.86 6.56
CA PRO A 86 -3.61 4.06 7.22
C PRO A 86 -4.15 4.30 8.65
N ALA A 87 -5.33 3.79 8.96
CA ALA A 87 -5.92 3.85 10.30
C ALA A 87 -5.26 2.88 11.28
N GLY A 88 -4.57 1.83 10.78
CA GLY A 88 -3.97 0.77 11.56
C GLY A 88 -2.75 1.20 12.38
N ALA A 89 -2.53 0.51 13.52
CA ALA A 89 -1.40 0.80 14.41
C ALA A 89 -0.04 0.56 13.75
N VAL A 90 0.03 -0.37 12.79
CA VAL A 90 1.27 -0.66 12.05
C VAL A 90 1.64 0.56 11.20
N TRP A 91 0.68 1.06 10.44
CA TRP A 91 0.90 2.23 9.58
C TRP A 91 1.24 3.49 10.37
N LYS A 92 0.50 3.77 11.45
CA LYS A 92 0.79 4.90 12.35
C LYS A 92 2.19 4.87 12.94
N ARG A 93 2.77 3.70 13.10
CA ARG A 93 4.12 3.51 13.66
C ARG A 93 5.22 3.58 12.62
N TRP A 94 4.96 3.09 11.40
CA TRP A 94 5.99 2.92 10.37
C TRP A 94 5.93 3.99 9.27
N GLY A 95 4.76 4.55 9.01
CA GLY A 95 4.52 5.44 7.89
C GLY A 95 4.68 4.74 6.53
N ASP A 96 4.57 5.50 5.48
CA ASP A 96 4.68 5.00 4.10
C ASP A 96 6.06 4.38 3.83
N ASP A 97 7.13 5.07 4.25
CA ASP A 97 8.51 4.60 4.04
C ASP A 97 8.80 3.30 4.78
N GLY A 98 8.29 3.15 6.01
CA GLY A 98 8.48 1.93 6.77
C GLY A 98 7.69 0.76 6.21
N MET A 99 6.49 0.99 5.68
CA MET A 99 5.70 -0.01 4.98
C MET A 99 6.40 -0.43 3.67
N THR A 100 6.90 0.52 2.89
CA THR A 100 7.67 0.27 1.67
C THR A 100 8.92 -0.56 1.98
N THR A 101 9.75 -0.12 2.94
CA THR A 101 10.97 -0.83 3.35
C THR A 101 10.67 -2.25 3.82
N PHE A 102 9.58 -2.45 4.56
CA PHE A 102 9.17 -3.79 5.01
C PHE A 102 8.84 -4.71 3.83
N LEU A 103 8.15 -4.23 2.81
CA LEU A 103 7.83 -4.99 1.60
C LEU A 103 9.07 -5.28 0.73
N GLU A 104 10.04 -4.36 0.70
CA GLU A 104 11.31 -4.54 -0.02
C GLU A 104 12.26 -5.55 0.66
N THR A 105 12.31 -5.54 2.00
CA THR A 105 13.40 -6.20 2.74
C THR A 105 12.92 -7.32 3.66
N GLY A 106 11.62 -7.47 3.86
CA GLY A 106 11.02 -8.35 4.88
C GLY A 106 11.33 -7.91 6.32
N LYS A 107 11.92 -6.72 6.52
CA LYS A 107 12.30 -6.20 7.84
C LYS A 107 11.53 -4.94 8.19
N SER A 108 11.02 -4.88 9.41
CA SER A 108 10.43 -3.68 9.96
C SER A 108 11.48 -2.57 10.15
N PRO A 109 11.09 -1.29 10.31
CA PRO A 109 12.02 -0.18 10.60
C PRO A 109 12.91 -0.40 11.83
N ARG A 110 12.52 -1.31 12.74
CA ARG A 110 13.32 -1.71 13.92
C ARG A 110 14.13 -2.98 13.70
N GLY A 111 14.24 -3.48 12.46
CA GLY A 111 15.00 -4.68 12.11
C GLY A 111 14.29 -6.01 12.39
N GLY A 112 13.11 -6.00 13.00
CA GLY A 112 12.32 -7.22 13.22
C GLY A 112 11.75 -7.79 11.91
N LYS A 113 11.69 -9.10 11.80
CA LYS A 113 11.06 -9.80 10.66
C LYS A 113 9.55 -9.91 10.85
N ALA A 114 8.82 -10.14 9.75
CA ALA A 114 7.43 -10.56 9.82
C ALA A 114 7.33 -11.87 10.63
N GLY A 115 6.34 -11.93 11.53
CA GLY A 115 6.03 -13.20 12.19
C GLY A 115 5.25 -14.12 11.26
N ALA A 116 5.58 -15.43 11.28
CA ALA A 116 4.80 -16.42 10.53
C ALA A 116 3.31 -16.35 10.92
N PRO A 117 2.37 -16.55 9.99
CA PRO A 117 2.55 -17.03 8.61
C PRO A 117 2.81 -15.93 7.56
N MET A 118 2.97 -14.65 7.96
CA MET A 118 3.26 -13.58 7.00
C MET A 118 4.57 -13.89 6.26
N PRO A 119 4.55 -14.02 4.92
CA PRO A 119 5.77 -14.23 4.16
C PRO A 119 6.64 -12.95 4.17
N ALA A 120 7.96 -13.14 4.10
CA ALA A 120 8.86 -12.04 3.84
C ALA A 120 8.86 -11.76 2.33
N TYR A 121 8.18 -10.71 1.92
CA TYR A 121 8.27 -10.21 0.56
C TYR A 121 9.64 -9.53 0.36
N MET A 122 10.19 -9.69 -0.85
CA MET A 122 11.44 -9.07 -1.29
C MET A 122 11.17 -8.36 -2.61
N LEU A 123 10.24 -7.41 -2.57
CA LEU A 123 9.74 -6.74 -3.77
C LEU A 123 10.75 -5.71 -4.29
N LYS A 124 10.66 -5.41 -5.57
CA LYS A 124 11.27 -4.19 -6.10
C LYS A 124 10.59 -2.96 -5.49
N ARG A 125 11.34 -1.87 -5.35
CA ARG A 125 10.84 -0.64 -4.74
C ARG A 125 9.56 -0.12 -5.39
N ASP A 126 9.50 -0.11 -6.72
CA ASP A 126 8.32 0.38 -7.45
C ASP A 126 7.04 -0.42 -7.12
N ASP A 127 7.18 -1.76 -6.98
CA ASP A 127 6.06 -2.62 -6.60
C ASP A 127 5.66 -2.43 -5.13
N ALA A 128 6.63 -2.24 -4.24
CA ALA A 128 6.37 -1.93 -2.83
C ALA A 128 5.65 -0.57 -2.67
N GLU A 129 6.10 0.46 -3.39
CA GLU A 129 5.45 1.77 -3.43
C GLU A 129 4.03 1.71 -4.03
N ALA A 130 3.83 0.89 -5.06
CA ALA A 130 2.51 0.69 -5.64
C ALA A 130 1.54 0.04 -4.64
N ILE A 131 1.97 -0.98 -3.89
CA ILE A 131 1.18 -1.59 -2.81
C ILE A 131 0.83 -0.54 -1.76
N VAL A 132 1.80 0.25 -1.31
CA VAL A 132 1.58 1.33 -0.33
C VAL A 132 0.58 2.37 -0.86
N ALA A 133 0.69 2.78 -2.12
CA ALA A 133 -0.24 3.71 -2.74
C ALA A 133 -1.69 3.16 -2.76
N PHE A 134 -1.86 1.89 -3.12
CA PHE A 134 -3.18 1.24 -3.07
C PHE A 134 -3.73 1.16 -1.65
N LEU A 135 -2.96 0.67 -0.69
CA LEU A 135 -3.41 0.56 0.70
C LEU A 135 -3.79 1.93 1.29
N LYS A 136 -3.09 3.01 0.90
CA LYS A 136 -3.46 4.40 1.26
C LYS A 136 -4.79 4.84 0.67
N SER A 137 -5.19 4.33 -0.46
CA SER A 137 -6.47 4.67 -1.09
C SER A 137 -7.68 4.03 -0.41
N LEU A 138 -7.46 3.11 0.55
CA LEU A 138 -8.49 2.40 1.31
C LEU A 138 -8.98 3.18 2.57
N GLN A 139 -9.08 4.48 2.49
CA GLN A 139 -9.55 5.35 3.59
C GLN A 139 -11.07 5.30 3.73
#